data_cadd0dd89c5022f56ea9ad2b733ae0d4
#
_entry.id   cadd0dd89c5022f56ea9ad2b733ae0d4
#
_cell.length_a   1.000
_cell.length_b   1.000
_cell.length_c   1.000
_cell.angle_alpha   90.00
_cell.angle_beta   90.00
_cell.angle_gamma   90.00
#
_symmetry.space_group_name_H-M   'P 1'
#
loop_
_entity.id
_entity.type
_entity.pdbx_description
1 polymer ?
#
loop_
_entity_poly.entity_id
_entity_poly.type
_entity_poly.pdbx_seq_one_letter_code
_entity_poly.pdbx_strand_id
1 'polypeptide(L)'
;KNVAVQSSTQPERIFLGQGYDIIPKVKNVYSFVEMNELFAALRKGYVDACAGHEIVMREYLRQSGQKYRILDEEIIDSKLGVAFSKNKDTQKAEQLRQAMAEMLEDGTVQCILEKYGMEDRVAAGGITP
;
A
#
# COMPACT_ATOMS: atom_id res chain seq x y z
N LYS A 1 17.38 13.54 3.44
CA LYS A 1 17.35 12.08 3.35
C LYS A 1 17.16 11.62 1.92
N ASN A 2 17.73 10.47 1.56
CA ASN A 2 17.52 9.80 0.29
C ASN A 2 16.37 8.80 0.47
N VAL A 3 15.40 8.83 -0.45
CA VAL A 3 14.22 7.96 -0.38
C VAL A 3 14.13 7.08 -1.62
N ALA A 4 13.83 5.80 -1.43
CA ALA A 4 13.55 4.87 -2.50
C ALA A 4 12.04 4.70 -2.67
N VAL A 5 11.58 4.64 -3.91
CA VAL A 5 10.19 4.41 -4.31
C VAL A 5 10.14 3.36 -5.42
N GLN A 6 9.02 2.67 -5.56
CA GLN A 6 8.81 1.80 -6.70
C GLN A 6 8.32 2.62 -7.89
N SER A 7 8.92 2.37 -9.06
CA SER A 7 8.57 3.04 -10.31
C SER A 7 7.12 2.80 -10.71
N SER A 8 6.52 3.79 -11.34
CA SER A 8 5.14 3.77 -11.83
C SER A 8 4.07 3.60 -10.73
N THR A 9 4.41 3.92 -9.48
CA THR A 9 3.50 3.87 -8.35
C THR A 9 3.07 5.26 -7.88
N GLN A 10 2.01 5.30 -7.07
CA GLN A 10 1.54 6.55 -6.47
C GLN A 10 2.59 7.21 -5.56
N PRO A 11 3.31 6.49 -4.68
CA PRO A 11 4.42 7.08 -3.92
C PRO A 11 5.46 7.78 -4.79
N GLU A 12 5.88 7.19 -5.92
CA GLU A 12 6.81 7.85 -6.82
C GLU A 12 6.27 9.19 -7.34
N ARG A 13 5.02 9.20 -7.80
CA ARG A 13 4.37 10.41 -8.31
C ARG A 13 4.29 11.52 -7.26
N ILE A 14 4.02 11.17 -6.01
CA ILE A 14 3.97 12.12 -4.88
C ILE A 14 5.36 12.73 -4.67
N PHE A 15 6.39 11.90 -4.52
CA PHE A 15 7.75 12.39 -4.25
C PHE A 15 8.35 13.17 -5.42
N LEU A 16 7.91 12.93 -6.65
CA LEU A 16 8.30 13.69 -7.84
C LEU A 16 7.40 14.91 -8.10
N GLY A 17 6.43 15.19 -7.23
CA GLY A 17 5.51 16.34 -7.36
C GLY A 17 4.54 16.25 -8.52
N GLN A 18 4.23 15.06 -9.00
CA GLN A 18 3.35 14.86 -10.14
C GLN A 18 1.88 14.85 -9.74
N GLY A 19 1.27 16.03 -9.71
CA GLY A 19 -0.17 16.21 -9.44
C GLY A 19 -0.54 16.17 -7.95
N TYR A 20 0.39 16.52 -7.06
CA TYR A 20 0.17 16.63 -5.62
C TYR A 20 0.67 17.97 -5.10
N ASP A 21 -0.13 18.62 -4.25
CA ASP A 21 0.19 19.93 -3.67
C ASP A 21 1.20 19.82 -2.53
N ILE A 22 1.21 18.68 -1.83
CA ILE A 22 2.13 18.41 -0.72
C ILE A 22 3.19 17.44 -1.20
N ILE A 23 4.42 17.94 -1.33
CA ILE A 23 5.58 17.14 -1.74
C ILE A 23 6.50 16.99 -0.53
N PRO A 24 6.78 15.76 -0.07
CA PRO A 24 7.71 15.54 1.02
C PRO A 24 9.10 16.06 0.67
N LYS A 25 9.70 16.89 1.53
CA LYS A 25 11.04 17.45 1.31
C LYS A 25 12.11 16.40 1.58
N VAL A 26 12.64 15.84 0.50
CA VAL A 26 13.74 14.87 0.55
C VAL A 26 14.94 15.37 -0.26
N LYS A 27 16.12 14.81 -0.03
CA LYS A 27 17.33 15.18 -0.74
C LYS A 27 17.33 14.63 -2.16
N ASN A 28 17.06 13.32 -2.29
CA ASN A 28 16.97 12.62 -3.56
C ASN A 28 15.87 11.56 -3.49
N VAL A 29 15.25 11.30 -4.64
CA VAL A 29 14.32 10.19 -4.86
C VAL A 29 14.97 9.22 -5.82
N TYR A 30 14.97 7.94 -5.46
CA TYR A 30 15.50 6.85 -6.28
C TYR A 30 14.36 5.89 -6.62
N SER A 31 14.08 5.75 -7.90
CA SER A 31 13.03 4.87 -8.41
C SER A 31 13.59 3.50 -8.79
N PHE A 32 12.98 2.44 -8.30
CA PHE A 32 13.34 1.06 -8.60
C PHE A 32 12.16 0.35 -9.26
N VAL A 33 12.42 -0.47 -10.26
CA VAL A 33 11.37 -1.27 -10.90
C VAL A 33 10.93 -2.39 -9.95
N GLU A 34 11.89 -3.10 -9.38
CA GLU A 34 11.66 -4.25 -8.54
C GLU A 34 11.72 -3.90 -7.04
N MET A 35 10.74 -4.38 -6.27
CA MET A 35 10.70 -4.18 -4.82
C MET A 35 11.92 -4.77 -4.10
N ASN A 36 12.46 -5.88 -4.59
CA ASN A 36 13.66 -6.49 -4.02
C ASN A 36 14.90 -5.60 -4.13
N GLU A 37 15.03 -4.84 -5.22
CA GLU A 37 16.11 -3.87 -5.41
C GLU A 37 15.96 -2.68 -4.47
N LEU A 38 14.73 -2.18 -4.34
CA LEU A 38 14.39 -1.10 -3.40
C LEU A 38 14.78 -1.48 -1.97
N PHE A 39 14.38 -2.66 -1.51
CA PHE A 39 14.74 -3.14 -0.17
C PHE A 39 16.23 -3.47 -0.04
N ALA A 40 16.88 -3.92 -1.11
CA ALA A 40 18.34 -4.12 -1.11
C ALA A 40 19.09 -2.79 -0.93
N ALA A 41 18.61 -1.72 -1.59
CA ALA A 41 19.18 -0.37 -1.43
C ALA A 41 19.06 0.13 0.02
N LEU A 42 17.92 -0.12 0.68
CA LEU A 42 17.72 0.21 2.10
C LEU A 42 18.69 -0.59 3.00
N ARG A 43 18.78 -1.92 2.81
CA ARG A 43 19.68 -2.77 3.61
C ARG A 43 21.15 -2.38 3.47
N LYS A 44 21.56 -1.97 2.28
CA LYS A 44 22.94 -1.55 2.00
C LYS A 44 23.24 -0.10 2.41
N GLY A 45 22.26 0.64 2.90
CA GLY A 45 22.41 2.05 3.29
C GLY A 45 22.57 3.03 2.12
N TYR A 46 22.19 2.64 0.91
CA TYR A 46 22.20 3.54 -0.25
C TYR A 46 21.10 4.58 -0.18
N VAL A 47 20.01 4.23 0.50
CA VAL A 47 18.90 5.12 0.82
C VAL A 47 18.64 5.10 2.32
N ASP A 48 18.07 6.20 2.84
CA ASP A 48 17.75 6.36 4.25
C ASP A 48 16.36 5.81 4.60
N ALA A 49 15.46 5.78 3.62
CA ALA A 49 14.07 5.34 3.79
C ALA A 49 13.50 4.81 2.47
N CYS A 50 12.40 4.07 2.59
CA CYS A 50 11.58 3.64 1.47
C CYS A 50 10.16 4.17 1.66
N ALA A 51 9.49 4.50 0.54
CA ALA A 51 8.08 4.84 0.56
C ALA A 51 7.30 3.92 -0.38
N GLY A 52 6.18 3.40 0.09
CA GLY A 52 5.36 2.44 -0.63
C GLY A 52 4.05 2.16 0.10
N HIS A 53 3.29 1.20 -0.40
CA HIS A 53 2.07 0.76 0.26
C HIS A 53 2.38 0.07 1.58
N GLU A 54 1.65 0.43 2.63
CA GLU A 54 1.87 -0.06 3.99
C GLU A 54 1.90 -1.59 4.08
N ILE A 55 0.97 -2.27 3.42
CA ILE A 55 0.89 -3.74 3.44
C ILE A 55 2.18 -4.41 2.94
N VAL A 56 2.80 -3.85 1.90
CA VAL A 56 4.06 -4.36 1.33
C VAL A 56 5.21 -4.11 2.31
N MET A 57 5.23 -2.94 2.96
CA MET A 57 6.26 -2.59 3.93
C MET A 57 6.16 -3.44 5.20
N ARG A 58 4.95 -3.66 5.73
CA ARG A 58 4.71 -4.54 6.89
C ARG A 58 5.14 -5.99 6.60
N GLU A 59 4.78 -6.52 5.43
CA GLU A 59 5.18 -7.88 5.04
C GLU A 59 6.70 -8.01 4.90
N TYR A 60 7.37 -7.01 4.32
CA TYR A 60 8.83 -7.01 4.27
C TYR A 60 9.46 -6.98 5.66
N LEU A 61 8.96 -6.16 6.58
CA LEU A 61 9.45 -6.13 7.96
C LEU A 61 9.29 -7.47 8.65
N ARG A 62 8.13 -8.11 8.47
CA ARG A 62 7.83 -9.43 9.05
C ARG A 62 8.79 -10.51 8.55
N GLN A 63 9.12 -10.51 7.25
CA GLN A 63 10.01 -11.51 6.63
C GLN A 63 11.49 -11.25 6.87
N SER A 64 11.90 -9.98 6.92
CA SER A 64 13.32 -9.62 6.92
C SER A 64 14.00 -9.76 8.28
N GLY A 65 13.24 -9.78 9.38
CA GLY A 65 13.79 -9.74 10.74
C GLY A 65 14.67 -8.51 11.02
N GLN A 66 14.65 -7.51 10.15
CA GLN A 66 15.46 -6.30 10.24
C GLN A 66 14.82 -5.29 11.20
N LYS A 67 15.68 -4.52 11.89
CA LYS A 67 15.22 -3.46 12.81
C LYS A 67 14.89 -2.16 12.07
N TYR A 68 13.91 -2.22 11.15
CA TYR A 68 13.31 -1.04 10.56
C TYR A 68 12.01 -0.70 11.31
N ARG A 69 11.51 0.50 11.07
CA ARG A 69 10.20 0.94 11.56
C ARG A 69 9.43 1.60 10.43
N ILE A 70 8.14 1.50 10.48
CA ILE A 70 7.24 2.36 9.69
C ILE A 70 7.07 3.65 10.50
N LEU A 71 7.10 4.78 9.80
CA LEU A 71 6.83 6.08 10.42
C LEU A 71 5.32 6.25 10.61
N ASP A 72 4.93 6.98 11.65
CA ASP A 72 3.52 7.24 11.95
C ASP A 72 2.90 8.25 10.97
N GLU A 73 3.76 9.06 10.31
CA GLU A 73 3.33 10.02 9.30
C GLU A 73 2.94 9.32 8.00
N GLU A 74 1.69 9.40 7.65
CA GLU A 74 1.17 8.93 6.38
C GLU A 74 1.37 9.98 5.28
N ILE A 75 1.81 9.55 4.10
CA ILE A 75 1.99 10.43 2.95
C ILE A 75 0.64 10.73 2.32
N ILE A 76 -0.19 9.70 2.20
CA ILE A 76 -1.56 9.77 1.67
C ILE A 76 -2.35 8.56 2.16
N ASP A 77 -3.60 8.79 2.52
CA ASP A 77 -4.58 7.73 2.72
C ASP A 77 -5.13 7.29 1.36
N SER A 78 -5.12 5.99 1.09
CA SER A 78 -5.62 5.45 -0.18
C SER A 78 -6.51 4.23 0.05
N LYS A 79 -7.65 4.22 -0.64
CA LYS A 79 -8.55 3.05 -0.63
C LYS A 79 -8.20 2.13 -1.79
N LEU A 80 -8.12 0.84 -1.51
CA LEU A 80 -7.98 -0.19 -2.54
C LEU A 80 -9.36 -0.66 -2.97
N GLY A 81 -9.52 -0.89 -4.26
CA GLY A 81 -10.75 -1.38 -4.84
C GLY A 81 -10.50 -2.31 -6.01
N VAL A 82 -11.55 -3.03 -6.41
CA VAL A 82 -11.54 -3.88 -7.59
C VAL A 82 -12.30 -3.18 -8.71
N ALA A 83 -11.65 -3.01 -9.86
CA ALA A 83 -12.27 -2.41 -11.03
C ALA A 83 -12.77 -3.49 -11.99
N PHE A 84 -13.99 -3.31 -12.50
CA PHE A 84 -14.57 -4.12 -13.54
C PHE A 84 -14.76 -3.31 -14.82
N SER A 85 -14.78 -4.01 -15.97
CA SER A 85 -15.14 -3.37 -17.23
C SER A 85 -16.57 -2.85 -17.18
N LYS A 86 -16.77 -1.58 -17.55
CA LYS A 86 -18.07 -0.89 -17.48
C LYS A 86 -19.21 -1.64 -18.19
N ASN A 87 -18.91 -2.41 -19.21
CA ASN A 87 -19.92 -3.01 -20.11
C ASN A 87 -19.94 -4.55 -20.10
N LYS A 88 -19.16 -5.22 -19.27
CA LYS A 88 -19.00 -6.69 -19.41
C LYS A 88 -19.27 -7.50 -18.16
N ASP A 89 -19.05 -7.05 -16.98
CA ASP A 89 -19.01 -7.93 -15.80
C ASP A 89 -19.86 -7.45 -14.62
N THR A 90 -20.98 -6.82 -14.90
CA THR A 90 -21.92 -6.31 -13.87
C THR A 90 -22.38 -7.42 -12.91
N GLN A 91 -22.66 -8.60 -13.42
CA GLN A 91 -23.05 -9.74 -12.58
C GLN A 91 -21.91 -10.21 -11.66
N LYS A 92 -20.69 -10.29 -12.17
CA LYS A 92 -19.51 -10.67 -11.35
C LYS A 92 -19.16 -9.60 -10.32
N ALA A 93 -19.32 -8.34 -10.67
CA ALA A 93 -19.12 -7.24 -9.74
C ALA A 93 -20.12 -7.31 -8.57
N GLU A 94 -21.39 -7.60 -8.85
CA GLU A 94 -22.41 -7.78 -7.83
C GLU A 94 -22.15 -9.02 -6.95
N GLN A 95 -21.78 -10.15 -7.56
CA GLN A 95 -21.40 -11.36 -6.83
C GLN A 95 -20.21 -11.12 -5.90
N LEU A 96 -19.17 -10.39 -6.36
CA LEU A 96 -18.04 -10.05 -5.51
C LEU A 96 -18.47 -9.11 -4.37
N ARG A 97 -19.32 -8.12 -4.66
CA ARG A 97 -19.82 -7.20 -3.66
C ARG A 97 -20.58 -7.94 -2.56
N GLN A 98 -21.45 -8.88 -2.95
CA GLN A 98 -22.21 -9.70 -1.99
C GLN A 98 -21.27 -10.59 -1.16
N ALA A 99 -20.34 -11.30 -1.79
CA ALA A 99 -19.37 -12.15 -1.08
C ALA A 99 -18.52 -11.34 -0.10
N MET A 100 -18.07 -10.15 -0.48
CA MET A 100 -17.33 -9.27 0.43
C MET A 100 -18.18 -8.78 1.60
N ALA A 101 -19.48 -8.51 1.40
CA ALA A 101 -20.38 -8.13 2.48
C ALA A 101 -20.57 -9.28 3.46
N GLU A 102 -20.80 -10.49 2.98
CA GLU A 102 -20.91 -11.72 3.80
C GLU A 102 -19.63 -11.96 4.61
N MET A 103 -18.45 -11.81 3.98
CA MET A 103 -17.16 -11.98 4.66
C MET A 103 -16.88 -10.90 5.72
N LEU A 104 -17.46 -9.71 5.57
CA LEU A 104 -17.37 -8.66 6.59
C LEU A 104 -18.28 -8.98 7.78
N GLU A 105 -19.49 -9.49 7.52
CA GLU A 105 -20.46 -9.84 8.57
C GLU A 105 -20.03 -11.06 9.39
N ASP A 106 -19.47 -12.09 8.74
CA ASP A 106 -19.04 -13.33 9.41
C ASP A 106 -17.66 -13.23 10.08
N GLY A 107 -16.98 -12.09 9.94
CA GLY A 107 -15.65 -11.83 10.51
C GLY A 107 -14.47 -12.41 9.72
N THR A 108 -14.71 -13.02 8.56
CA THR A 108 -13.63 -13.58 7.72
C THR A 108 -12.63 -12.53 7.31
N VAL A 109 -13.09 -11.33 6.90
CA VAL A 109 -12.19 -10.21 6.56
C VAL A 109 -11.32 -9.83 7.76
N GLN A 110 -11.91 -9.73 8.95
CA GLN A 110 -11.18 -9.40 10.17
C GLN A 110 -10.08 -10.44 10.46
N CYS A 111 -10.39 -11.73 10.38
CA CYS A 111 -9.40 -12.80 10.57
C CYS A 111 -8.25 -12.74 9.56
N ILE A 112 -8.55 -12.39 8.31
CA ILE A 112 -7.52 -12.22 7.28
C ILE A 112 -6.63 -11.03 7.62
N LEU A 113 -7.20 -9.89 8.00
CA LEU A 113 -6.43 -8.69 8.34
C LEU A 113 -5.54 -8.91 9.56
N GLU A 114 -6.03 -9.58 10.61
CA GLU A 114 -5.25 -9.95 11.79
C GLU A 114 -4.03 -10.80 11.44
N LYS A 115 -4.21 -11.77 10.52
CA LYS A 115 -3.10 -12.60 10.03
C LYS A 115 -1.96 -11.77 9.41
N TYR A 116 -2.28 -10.61 8.85
CA TYR A 116 -1.30 -9.71 8.21
C TYR A 116 -0.95 -8.48 9.07
N GLY A 117 -1.42 -8.40 10.33
CA GLY A 117 -1.19 -7.27 11.23
C GLY A 117 -1.81 -5.96 10.72
N MET A 118 -3.01 -6.07 10.13
CA MET A 118 -3.76 -4.98 9.48
C MET A 118 -5.18 -4.84 10.06
N GLU A 119 -5.40 -5.32 11.28
CA GLU A 119 -6.70 -5.36 11.94
C GLU A 119 -7.36 -3.99 12.10
N ASP A 120 -6.56 -2.94 12.15
CA ASP A 120 -6.99 -1.53 12.25
C ASP A 120 -7.37 -0.90 10.89
N ARG A 121 -7.22 -1.65 9.79
CA ARG A 121 -7.39 -1.15 8.40
C ARG A 121 -8.69 -1.58 7.73
N VAL A 122 -9.66 -2.07 8.47
CA VAL A 122 -11.01 -2.28 7.93
C VAL A 122 -11.59 -0.91 7.56
N ALA A 123 -11.85 -0.68 6.27
CA ALA A 123 -12.42 0.58 5.82
C ALA A 123 -13.77 0.83 6.53
N ALA A 124 -13.84 1.87 7.31
CA ALA A 124 -15.03 2.26 8.09
C ALA A 124 -16.26 2.66 7.23
N GLY A 125 -16.22 2.41 5.93
CA GLY A 125 -17.21 2.87 4.97
C GLY A 125 -17.91 1.79 4.15
N GLY A 126 -17.73 0.53 4.47
CA GLY A 126 -18.37 -0.52 3.68
C GLY A 126 -18.00 -0.49 2.19
N ILE A 127 -18.51 -1.43 1.43
CA ILE A 127 -18.41 -1.46 -0.03
C ILE A 127 -19.31 -0.35 -0.57
N THR A 128 -18.76 0.80 -0.89
CA THR A 128 -19.49 1.88 -1.59
C THR A 128 -19.81 1.44 -3.01
N PRO A 129 -21.04 1.68 -3.51
CA PRO A 129 -21.46 1.33 -4.85
C PRO A 129 -20.71 2.08 -5.95
#